data_4a7a477feee4000052aaada3d5359fa6
#
_entry.id   4a7a477feee4000052aaada3d5359fa6
#
_cell.length_a   1.000
_cell.length_b   1.000
_cell.length_c   1.000
_cell.angle_alpha   90.00
_cell.angle_beta   90.00
_cell.angle_gamma   90.00
#
_symmetry.space_group_name_H-M   'P 1'
#
loop_
_entity.id
_entity.type
_entity.pdbx_description
1 polymer ?
#
loop_
_entity_poly.entity_id
_entity_poly.type
_entity_poly.pdbx_seq_one_letter_code
_entity_poly.pdbx_strand_id
1 'polypeptide(L)'
;MNNTRKKTLAIVLRRTDFGEADRIINLLTPGGKVSAMARGVRKPKSKLAGGIEFFALNEVVLIEGKSEMRTLSSARMREFFGEILKDFERTEFAYQAIKTVSWLCEQIESDDFFEILLTVFRSLNNFEIDLSLTKKWFNLKIAEFSGDEINLESDKNGKPLQADLTYNFDFYDKVFVEDSEGDFNANHIKFLRLMLSSQPQIISK
;
A
#
# COMPACT_ATOMS: atom_id res chain seq x y z
N MET A 1 16.32 19.77 -26.59
CA MET A 1 15.31 19.63 -25.49
C MET A 1 15.87 18.65 -24.51
N ASN A 2 16.14 19.07 -23.25
CA ASN A 2 16.64 18.18 -22.24
C ASN A 2 15.48 17.26 -21.78
N ASN A 3 15.52 15.99 -22.17
CA ASN A 3 14.69 14.96 -21.60
C ASN A 3 15.23 14.67 -20.20
N THR A 4 14.53 15.10 -19.16
CA THR A 4 14.93 14.85 -17.77
C THR A 4 14.81 13.35 -17.48
N ARG A 5 15.91 12.75 -17.00
CA ARG A 5 15.93 11.36 -16.54
C ARG A 5 15.79 11.34 -15.03
N LYS A 6 14.76 10.67 -14.55
CA LYS A 6 14.52 10.50 -13.12
C LYS A 6 14.69 9.02 -12.75
N LYS A 7 15.63 8.74 -11.84
CA LYS A 7 15.81 7.41 -11.24
C LYS A 7 15.02 7.37 -9.94
N THR A 8 14.19 6.34 -9.73
CA THR A 8 13.35 6.19 -8.55
C THR A 8 13.04 4.73 -8.26
N LEU A 9 12.57 4.44 -7.05
CA LEU A 9 11.92 3.17 -6.71
C LEU A 9 10.50 3.16 -7.24
N ALA A 10 9.98 1.96 -7.54
CA ALA A 10 8.64 1.80 -8.06
C ALA A 10 8.05 0.41 -7.74
N ILE A 11 6.75 0.39 -7.52
CA ILE A 11 5.92 -0.80 -7.44
C ILE A 11 4.98 -0.79 -8.64
N VAL A 12 4.78 -1.93 -9.30
CA VAL A 12 3.87 -2.06 -10.44
C VAL A 12 2.44 -2.17 -9.95
N LEU A 13 1.58 -1.22 -10.32
CA LEU A 13 0.14 -1.25 -10.03
C LEU A 13 -0.67 -1.90 -11.14
N ARG A 14 -0.29 -1.67 -12.41
CA ARG A 14 -1.00 -2.20 -13.58
C ARG A 14 -0.08 -2.34 -14.76
N ARG A 15 -0.32 -3.37 -15.57
CA ARG A 15 0.31 -3.59 -16.88
C ARG A 15 -0.78 -3.71 -17.94
N THR A 16 -0.69 -2.94 -19.00
CA THR A 16 -1.63 -3.00 -20.12
C THR A 16 -0.86 -3.15 -21.40
N ASP A 17 -1.13 -4.19 -22.17
CA ASP A 17 -0.50 -4.41 -23.48
C ASP A 17 -0.88 -3.30 -24.43
N PHE A 18 0.09 -2.79 -25.19
CA PHE A 18 -0.09 -1.71 -26.14
C PHE A 18 0.67 -2.05 -27.45
N GLY A 19 -0.06 -2.04 -28.58
CA GLY A 19 0.51 -2.47 -29.84
C GLY A 19 1.08 -3.89 -29.79
N GLU A 20 2.06 -4.19 -30.65
CA GLU A 20 2.61 -5.54 -30.81
C GLU A 20 3.60 -5.94 -29.70
N ALA A 21 4.39 -4.99 -29.19
CA ALA A 21 5.51 -5.31 -28.31
C ALA A 21 5.65 -4.42 -27.08
N ASP A 22 4.82 -3.39 -26.94
CA ASP A 22 4.91 -2.40 -25.88
C ASP A 22 3.92 -2.70 -24.76
N ARG A 23 4.12 -2.04 -23.61
CA ARG A 23 3.17 -1.99 -22.49
C ARG A 23 3.09 -0.60 -21.91
N ILE A 24 1.89 -0.21 -21.50
CA ILE A 24 1.69 0.90 -20.58
C ILE A 24 1.76 0.31 -19.15
N ILE A 25 2.63 0.87 -18.33
CA ILE A 25 2.84 0.44 -16.94
C ILE A 25 2.44 1.59 -16.02
N ASN A 26 1.51 1.32 -15.10
CA ASN A 26 1.22 2.23 -14.00
C ASN A 26 2.10 1.83 -12.83
N LEU A 27 2.90 2.76 -12.36
CA LEU A 27 3.88 2.61 -11.29
C LEU A 27 3.47 3.48 -10.10
N LEU A 28 3.64 2.96 -8.91
CA LEU A 28 3.65 3.73 -7.68
C LEU A 28 5.11 4.00 -7.30
N THR A 29 5.44 5.27 -7.14
CA THR A 29 6.77 5.73 -6.71
C THR A 29 6.64 6.49 -5.39
N PRO A 30 7.74 6.77 -4.65
CA PRO A 30 7.71 7.65 -3.48
C PRO A 30 7.12 9.04 -3.76
N GLY A 31 7.11 9.49 -5.00
CA GLY A 31 6.48 10.76 -5.42
C GLY A 31 5.15 10.53 -6.13
N GLY A 32 4.38 9.49 -5.75
CA GLY A 32 3.04 9.21 -6.25
C GLY A 32 2.98 8.31 -7.50
N LYS A 33 1.79 8.18 -8.06
CA LYS A 33 1.46 7.34 -9.22
C LYS A 33 1.96 7.98 -10.52
N VAL A 34 2.58 7.17 -11.37
CA VAL A 34 3.05 7.59 -12.70
C VAL A 34 2.71 6.54 -13.75
N SER A 35 2.40 7.00 -14.96
CA SER A 35 2.22 6.14 -16.13
C SER A 35 3.44 6.22 -17.04
N ALA A 36 3.92 5.07 -17.51
CA ALA A 36 5.09 4.99 -18.37
C ALA A 36 4.89 3.99 -19.51
N MET A 37 5.40 4.34 -20.69
CA MET A 37 5.48 3.46 -21.84
C MET A 37 6.76 2.61 -21.76
N ALA A 38 6.60 1.29 -21.68
CA ALA A 38 7.68 0.31 -21.73
C ALA A 38 7.79 -0.25 -23.15
N ARG A 39 8.62 0.39 -23.97
CA ARG A 39 8.76 0.03 -25.39
C ARG A 39 9.51 -1.28 -25.58
N GLY A 40 9.00 -2.14 -26.44
CA GLY A 40 9.61 -3.43 -26.80
C GLY A 40 9.68 -4.42 -25.64
N VAL A 41 8.94 -4.19 -24.55
CA VAL A 41 9.04 -4.99 -23.32
C VAL A 41 8.57 -6.44 -23.52
N ARG A 42 7.69 -6.67 -24.49
CA ARG A 42 7.17 -8.02 -24.82
C ARG A 42 8.08 -8.80 -25.81
N LYS A 43 9.15 -8.17 -26.29
CA LYS A 43 10.14 -8.87 -27.13
C LYS A 43 10.93 -9.89 -26.29
N PRO A 44 11.26 -11.09 -26.82
CA PRO A 44 11.93 -12.16 -26.05
C PRO A 44 13.26 -11.74 -25.39
N LYS A 45 13.98 -10.78 -25.95
CA LYS A 45 15.27 -10.28 -25.44
C LYS A 45 15.14 -8.95 -24.70
N SER A 46 13.95 -8.58 -24.24
CA SER A 46 13.74 -7.31 -23.53
C SER A 46 14.44 -7.29 -22.18
N LYS A 47 15.28 -6.26 -21.98
CA LYS A 47 15.92 -6.02 -20.68
C LYS A 47 14.99 -5.37 -19.64
N LEU A 48 13.80 -4.93 -20.06
CA LEU A 48 12.80 -4.31 -19.17
C LEU A 48 11.88 -5.33 -18.50
N ALA A 49 11.71 -6.52 -19.11
CA ALA A 49 10.69 -7.49 -18.70
C ALA A 49 10.81 -7.89 -17.22
N GLY A 50 12.02 -8.20 -16.74
CA GLY A 50 12.25 -8.61 -15.35
C GLY A 50 12.13 -7.51 -14.29
N GLY A 51 11.99 -6.24 -14.72
CA GLY A 51 11.84 -5.10 -13.80
C GLY A 51 10.43 -4.49 -13.78
N ILE A 52 9.43 -5.21 -14.31
CA ILE A 52 8.04 -4.76 -14.33
C ILE A 52 7.07 -5.85 -13.82
N GLU A 53 7.57 -6.76 -13.00
CA GLU A 53 6.74 -7.80 -12.40
C GLU A 53 5.91 -7.25 -11.23
N PHE A 54 4.74 -7.87 -10.99
CA PHE A 54 3.96 -7.62 -9.78
C PHE A 54 4.70 -8.14 -8.56
N PHE A 55 4.33 -7.66 -7.39
CA PHE A 55 4.91 -8.05 -6.10
C PHE A 55 6.44 -7.93 -6.07
N ALA A 56 6.93 -6.83 -6.62
CA ALA A 56 8.35 -6.50 -6.62
C ALA A 56 8.59 -5.03 -6.35
N LEU A 57 9.64 -4.74 -5.60
CA LEU A 57 10.24 -3.41 -5.53
C LEU A 57 11.26 -3.30 -6.67
N ASN A 58 11.06 -2.32 -7.55
CA ASN A 58 11.90 -2.10 -8.70
C ASN A 58 12.61 -0.75 -8.61
N GLU A 59 13.81 -0.67 -9.15
CA GLU A 59 14.48 0.59 -9.47
C GLU A 59 14.25 0.88 -10.94
N VAL A 60 13.65 2.02 -11.23
CA VAL A 60 13.30 2.43 -12.59
C VAL A 60 13.96 3.74 -12.97
N VAL A 61 14.22 3.90 -14.28
CA VAL A 61 14.64 5.17 -14.87
C VAL A 61 13.52 5.61 -15.82
N LEU A 62 12.91 6.72 -15.49
CA LEU A 62 11.84 7.34 -16.25
C LEU A 62 12.39 8.55 -17.03
N ILE A 63 11.99 8.69 -18.28
CA ILE A 63 12.31 9.83 -19.12
C ILE A 63 11.05 10.67 -19.26
N GLU A 64 11.10 11.91 -18.82
CA GLU A 64 10.04 12.89 -18.98
C GLU A 64 10.09 13.47 -20.39
N GLY A 65 8.94 13.41 -21.08
CA GLY A 65 8.73 13.97 -22.42
C GLY A 65 7.80 15.17 -22.38
N LYS A 66 7.22 15.50 -23.53
CA LYS A 66 6.20 16.56 -23.64
C LYS A 66 4.81 16.14 -23.16
N SER A 67 4.56 14.83 -23.05
CA SER A 67 3.29 14.27 -22.57
C SER A 67 3.40 13.87 -21.10
N GLU A 68 2.28 13.75 -20.43
CA GLU A 68 2.18 13.23 -19.06
C GLU A 68 2.70 11.79 -18.95
N MET A 69 2.56 11.01 -20.03
CA MET A 69 3.09 9.65 -20.09
C MET A 69 4.60 9.67 -20.26
N ARG A 70 5.31 9.12 -19.27
CA ARG A 70 6.76 8.98 -19.28
C ARG A 70 7.20 7.79 -20.13
N THR A 71 8.49 7.73 -20.47
CA THR A 71 9.09 6.55 -21.11
C THR A 71 9.92 5.80 -20.08
N LEU A 72 9.63 4.51 -19.89
CA LEU A 72 10.44 3.61 -19.07
C LEU A 72 11.71 3.23 -19.83
N SER A 73 12.84 3.76 -19.42
CA SER A 73 14.13 3.56 -20.06
C SER A 73 14.92 2.39 -19.49
N SER A 74 14.76 2.13 -18.17
CA SER A 74 15.39 1.03 -17.47
C SER A 74 14.50 0.58 -16.33
N ALA A 75 14.51 -0.73 -16.05
CA ALA A 75 13.84 -1.33 -14.89
C ALA A 75 14.69 -2.47 -14.36
N ARG A 76 14.97 -2.45 -13.07
CA ARG A 76 15.74 -3.47 -12.36
C ARG A 76 15.04 -3.85 -11.07
N MET A 77 14.73 -5.13 -10.92
CA MET A 77 14.19 -5.67 -9.67
C MET A 77 15.20 -5.52 -8.53
N ARG A 78 14.77 -4.99 -7.39
CA ARG A 78 15.55 -4.84 -6.16
C ARG A 78 15.17 -5.86 -5.11
N GLU A 79 13.87 -6.11 -4.97
CA GLU A 79 13.32 -7.07 -4.02
C GLU A 79 12.12 -7.76 -4.68
N PHE A 80 12.03 -9.08 -4.58
CA PHE A 80 10.89 -9.84 -5.10
C PHE A 80 10.17 -10.53 -3.95
N PHE A 81 8.88 -10.31 -3.84
CA PHE A 81 8.03 -10.85 -2.78
C PHE A 81 7.36 -12.16 -3.24
N GLY A 82 8.20 -13.12 -3.65
CA GLY A 82 7.74 -14.36 -4.28
C GLY A 82 7.00 -15.32 -3.34
N GLU A 83 7.21 -15.20 -2.01
CA GLU A 83 6.50 -16.02 -1.03
C GLU A 83 4.98 -15.73 -1.05
N ILE A 84 4.57 -14.50 -1.41
CA ILE A 84 3.15 -14.13 -1.59
C ILE A 84 2.42 -15.10 -2.53
N LEU A 85 3.10 -15.52 -3.61
CA LEU A 85 2.51 -16.38 -4.65
C LEU A 85 2.30 -17.84 -4.21
N LYS A 86 2.85 -18.24 -3.06
CA LYS A 86 2.71 -19.59 -2.52
C LYS A 86 1.43 -19.79 -1.71
N ASP A 87 0.71 -18.70 -1.41
CA ASP A 87 -0.54 -18.73 -0.65
C ASP A 87 -1.62 -17.93 -1.40
N PHE A 88 -2.78 -18.55 -1.57
CA PHE A 88 -3.87 -17.96 -2.34
C PHE A 88 -4.45 -16.71 -1.68
N GLU A 89 -4.69 -16.76 -0.36
CA GLU A 89 -5.30 -15.64 0.37
C GLU A 89 -4.35 -14.43 0.44
N ARG A 90 -3.03 -14.67 0.59
CA ARG A 90 -2.01 -13.63 0.55
C ARG A 90 -1.92 -13.00 -0.84
N THR A 91 -1.96 -13.82 -1.90
CA THR A 91 -1.95 -13.35 -3.29
C THR A 91 -3.19 -12.51 -3.58
N GLU A 92 -4.37 -12.98 -3.20
CA GLU A 92 -5.64 -12.27 -3.39
C GLU A 92 -5.60 -10.91 -2.67
N PHE A 93 -5.19 -10.90 -1.41
CA PHE A 93 -5.09 -9.66 -0.64
C PHE A 93 -4.05 -8.69 -1.20
N ALA A 94 -2.91 -9.17 -1.70
CA ALA A 94 -1.91 -8.34 -2.35
C ALA A 94 -2.46 -7.63 -3.60
N TYR A 95 -3.25 -8.33 -4.43
CA TYR A 95 -3.95 -7.70 -5.55
C TYR A 95 -5.03 -6.70 -5.10
N GLN A 96 -5.77 -7.03 -4.05
CA GLN A 96 -6.75 -6.11 -3.45
C GLN A 96 -6.07 -4.82 -2.96
N ALA A 97 -4.94 -4.93 -2.26
CA ALA A 97 -4.16 -3.77 -1.79
C ALA A 97 -3.66 -2.91 -2.97
N ILE A 98 -3.13 -3.53 -4.03
CA ILE A 98 -2.75 -2.83 -5.26
C ILE A 98 -3.93 -2.05 -5.84
N LYS A 99 -5.10 -2.69 -5.96
CA LYS A 99 -6.30 -2.07 -6.54
C LYS A 99 -6.78 -0.89 -5.69
N THR A 100 -6.83 -1.06 -4.37
CA THR A 100 -7.24 0.00 -3.44
C THR A 100 -6.30 1.19 -3.51
N VAL A 101 -4.99 0.97 -3.41
CA VAL A 101 -3.99 2.04 -3.50
C VAL A 101 -4.01 2.70 -4.87
N SER A 102 -4.14 1.93 -5.96
CA SER A 102 -4.23 2.49 -7.33
C SER A 102 -5.43 3.41 -7.49
N TRP A 103 -6.56 3.09 -6.88
CA TRP A 103 -7.77 3.93 -6.91
C TRP A 103 -7.60 5.17 -6.04
N LEU A 104 -7.06 5.03 -4.84
CA LEU A 104 -6.83 6.18 -3.94
C LEU A 104 -5.87 7.20 -4.55
N CYS A 105 -4.80 6.75 -5.21
CA CYS A 105 -3.87 7.64 -5.91
C CYS A 105 -4.50 8.45 -7.06
N GLU A 106 -5.73 8.16 -7.47
CA GLU A 106 -6.49 8.96 -8.44
C GLU A 106 -7.34 10.04 -7.76
N GLN A 107 -7.59 9.89 -6.45
CA GLN A 107 -8.45 10.79 -5.67
C GLN A 107 -7.63 11.70 -4.74
N ILE A 108 -6.51 11.20 -4.24
CA ILE A 108 -5.73 11.82 -3.18
C ILE A 108 -4.24 11.80 -3.56
N GLU A 109 -3.56 12.94 -3.46
CA GLU A 109 -2.11 13.01 -3.54
C GLU A 109 -1.51 12.73 -2.16
N SER A 110 -0.77 11.63 -2.04
CA SER A 110 0.01 11.31 -0.83
C SER A 110 1.22 10.47 -1.19
N ASP A 111 2.34 10.79 -0.58
CA ASP A 111 3.60 10.03 -0.71
C ASP A 111 3.57 8.75 0.15
N ASP A 112 2.64 8.64 1.13
CA ASP A 112 2.55 7.52 2.06
C ASP A 112 2.10 6.21 1.40
N PHE A 113 1.34 6.28 0.32
CA PHE A 113 0.83 5.08 -0.36
C PHE A 113 1.92 4.13 -0.82
N PHE A 114 3.11 4.66 -1.17
CA PHE A 114 4.25 3.84 -1.55
C PHE A 114 4.74 2.98 -0.37
N GLU A 115 4.95 3.60 0.79
CA GLU A 115 5.41 2.89 1.99
C GLU A 115 4.35 1.94 2.54
N ILE A 116 3.06 2.31 2.48
CA ILE A 116 1.94 1.44 2.88
C ILE A 116 1.95 0.16 2.03
N LEU A 117 1.99 0.28 0.70
CA LEU A 117 1.95 -0.89 -0.18
C LEU A 117 3.22 -1.74 -0.06
N LEU A 118 4.39 -1.12 0.08
CA LEU A 118 5.65 -1.82 0.32
C LEU A 118 5.63 -2.59 1.64
N THR A 119 5.10 -1.99 2.71
CA THR A 119 4.93 -2.63 4.01
C THR A 119 4.00 -3.84 3.92
N VAL A 120 2.87 -3.71 3.20
CA VAL A 120 1.95 -4.84 2.95
C VAL A 120 2.68 -5.98 2.25
N PHE A 121 3.44 -5.71 1.18
CA PHE A 121 4.16 -6.77 0.47
C PHE A 121 5.20 -7.47 1.34
N ARG A 122 5.95 -6.72 2.14
CA ARG A 122 6.93 -7.29 3.08
C ARG A 122 6.27 -8.14 4.16
N SER A 123 5.11 -7.69 4.68
CA SER A 123 4.32 -8.46 5.65
C SER A 123 3.78 -9.76 5.04
N LEU A 124 3.19 -9.66 3.86
CA LEU A 124 2.62 -10.83 3.17
C LEU A 124 3.69 -11.84 2.74
N ASN A 125 4.90 -11.37 2.46
CA ASN A 125 6.03 -12.22 2.07
C ASN A 125 6.65 -12.98 3.25
N ASN A 126 6.35 -12.60 4.49
CA ASN A 126 6.80 -13.27 5.70
C ASN A 126 5.64 -14.06 6.34
N PHE A 127 5.72 -15.40 6.32
CA PHE A 127 4.67 -16.28 6.87
C PHE A 127 4.61 -16.29 8.41
N GLU A 128 5.62 -15.76 9.10
CA GLU A 128 5.58 -15.55 10.55
C GLU A 128 4.62 -14.42 10.95
N ILE A 129 4.31 -13.51 10.00
CA ILE A 129 3.35 -12.43 10.22
C ILE A 129 1.95 -12.93 9.87
N ASP A 130 1.04 -12.83 10.84
CA ASP A 130 -0.35 -13.20 10.64
C ASP A 130 -1.01 -12.36 9.54
N LEU A 131 -1.69 -13.04 8.61
CA LEU A 131 -2.38 -12.40 7.50
C LEU A 131 -3.47 -11.44 7.98
N SER A 132 -4.20 -11.80 9.06
CA SER A 132 -5.27 -10.95 9.60
C SER A 132 -4.71 -9.66 10.20
N LEU A 133 -3.53 -9.72 10.81
CA LEU A 133 -2.83 -8.53 11.30
C LEU A 133 -2.50 -7.58 10.14
N THR A 134 -1.96 -8.11 9.03
CA THR A 134 -1.63 -7.31 7.85
C THR A 134 -2.88 -6.68 7.23
N LYS A 135 -3.98 -7.45 7.12
CA LYS A 135 -5.27 -6.97 6.61
C LYS A 135 -5.83 -5.82 7.48
N LYS A 136 -5.84 -6.00 8.80
CA LYS A 136 -6.33 -4.99 9.75
C LYS A 136 -5.47 -3.73 9.71
N TRP A 137 -4.14 -3.88 9.71
CA TRP A 137 -3.21 -2.76 9.61
C TRP A 137 -3.44 -1.94 8.33
N PHE A 138 -3.53 -2.61 7.19
CA PHE A 138 -3.78 -1.95 5.91
C PHE A 138 -5.10 -1.17 5.92
N ASN A 139 -6.19 -1.81 6.41
CA ASN A 139 -7.49 -1.16 6.46
C ASN A 139 -7.49 0.08 7.37
N LEU A 140 -6.81 0.02 8.53
CA LEU A 140 -6.66 1.17 9.41
C LEU A 140 -5.88 2.30 8.74
N LYS A 141 -4.76 1.97 8.04
CA LYS A 141 -3.98 2.96 7.31
C LYS A 141 -4.75 3.61 6.16
N ILE A 142 -5.56 2.83 5.45
CA ILE A 142 -6.40 3.37 4.38
C ILE A 142 -7.53 4.26 4.93
N ALA A 143 -8.10 3.92 6.09
CA ALA A 143 -9.13 4.72 6.74
C ALA A 143 -8.65 6.15 7.08
N GLU A 144 -7.37 6.33 7.44
CA GLU A 144 -6.76 7.65 7.68
C GLU A 144 -6.89 8.59 6.46
N PHE A 145 -6.86 8.04 5.22
CA PHE A 145 -7.01 8.84 3.98
C PHE A 145 -8.45 9.03 3.52
N SER A 146 -9.36 8.21 4.01
CA SER A 146 -10.78 8.26 3.62
C SER A 146 -11.63 9.15 4.52
N GLY A 147 -11.03 9.79 5.54
CA GLY A 147 -11.76 10.50 6.61
C GLY A 147 -12.54 9.54 7.53
N ASP A 148 -12.16 8.26 7.50
CA ASP A 148 -12.73 7.18 8.30
C ASP A 148 -11.83 6.79 9.48
N GLU A 149 -10.91 7.69 9.84
CA GLU A 149 -10.00 7.49 10.97
C GLU A 149 -10.76 7.30 12.29
N ILE A 150 -10.26 6.39 13.09
CA ILE A 150 -10.83 6.08 14.41
C ILE A 150 -10.28 7.06 15.43
N ASN A 151 -11.16 7.73 16.19
CA ASN A 151 -10.72 8.52 17.34
C ASN A 151 -10.31 7.58 18.49
N LEU A 152 -8.99 7.49 18.73
CA LEU A 152 -8.41 6.68 19.81
C LEU A 152 -8.02 7.51 21.04
N GLU A 153 -8.35 8.80 21.09
CA GLU A 153 -7.96 9.70 22.17
C GLU A 153 -9.10 9.95 23.17
N SER A 154 -10.31 10.13 22.66
CA SER A 154 -11.46 10.51 23.47
C SER A 154 -12.73 9.72 23.08
N ASP A 155 -13.66 9.65 24.04
CA ASP A 155 -15.00 9.11 23.84
C ASP A 155 -15.92 10.11 23.10
N LYS A 156 -17.16 9.69 22.85
CA LYS A 156 -18.23 10.52 22.22
C LYS A 156 -18.48 11.85 22.96
N ASN A 157 -18.18 11.92 24.24
CA ASN A 157 -18.36 13.12 25.08
C ASN A 157 -17.11 13.97 25.16
N GLY A 158 -16.03 13.62 24.44
CA GLY A 158 -14.76 14.32 24.46
C GLY A 158 -13.89 14.02 25.69
N LYS A 159 -14.25 13.02 26.50
CA LYS A 159 -13.44 12.60 27.66
C LYS A 159 -12.33 11.65 27.18
N PRO A 160 -11.08 11.80 27.70
CA PRO A 160 -10.01 10.87 27.37
C PRO A 160 -10.40 9.43 27.69
N LEU A 161 -10.03 8.48 26.78
CA LEU A 161 -10.26 7.06 27.01
C LEU A 161 -9.44 6.57 28.21
N GLN A 162 -10.11 5.94 29.18
CA GLN A 162 -9.55 5.51 30.46
C GLN A 162 -9.27 3.99 30.47
N ALA A 163 -8.26 3.60 31.24
CA ALA A 163 -7.79 2.21 31.26
C ALA A 163 -8.68 1.26 32.09
N ASP A 164 -9.51 1.81 32.97
CA ASP A 164 -10.42 1.10 33.88
C ASP A 164 -11.84 1.01 33.35
N LEU A 165 -12.10 1.60 32.19
CA LEU A 165 -13.41 1.59 31.54
C LEU A 165 -13.42 0.67 30.33
N THR A 166 -14.61 0.26 29.93
CA THR A 166 -14.91 -0.44 28.69
C THR A 166 -15.80 0.40 27.79
N TYR A 167 -15.76 0.11 26.49
CA TYR A 167 -16.39 0.93 25.47
C TYR A 167 -17.02 0.06 24.40
N ASN A 168 -18.08 0.54 23.77
CA ASN A 168 -18.53 0.10 22.46
C ASN A 168 -18.05 1.10 21.39
N PHE A 169 -17.94 0.66 20.13
CA PHE A 169 -17.55 1.52 19.03
C PHE A 169 -18.77 1.92 18.21
N ASP A 170 -19.04 3.23 18.14
CA ASP A 170 -20.07 3.80 17.26
C ASP A 170 -19.47 3.93 15.84
N PHE A 171 -19.91 3.05 14.94
CA PHE A 171 -19.43 3.02 13.55
C PHE A 171 -19.88 4.21 12.71
N TYR A 172 -20.95 4.90 13.12
CA TYR A 172 -21.46 6.07 12.41
C TYR A 172 -20.62 7.30 12.73
N ASP A 173 -20.44 7.58 14.03
CA ASP A 173 -19.65 8.72 14.50
C ASP A 173 -18.15 8.40 14.61
N LYS A 174 -17.75 7.12 14.44
CA LYS A 174 -16.35 6.62 14.51
C LYS A 174 -15.65 6.93 15.83
N VAL A 175 -16.40 6.84 16.92
CA VAL A 175 -15.94 7.15 18.28
C VAL A 175 -16.28 6.04 19.24
N PHE A 176 -15.56 5.99 20.34
CA PHE A 176 -15.86 5.10 21.46
C PHE A 176 -16.96 5.70 22.34
N VAL A 177 -17.86 4.85 22.81
CA VAL A 177 -18.94 5.18 23.75
C VAL A 177 -18.74 4.34 25.00
N GLU A 178 -18.63 4.99 26.16
CA GLU A 178 -18.50 4.30 27.46
C GLU A 178 -19.68 3.36 27.69
N ASP A 179 -19.39 2.09 28.00
CA ASP A 179 -20.35 1.05 28.29
C ASP A 179 -19.71 0.01 29.24
N SER A 180 -20.33 -0.28 30.35
CA SER A 180 -19.84 -1.25 31.36
C SER A 180 -19.72 -2.68 30.82
N GLU A 181 -20.46 -3.02 29.77
CA GLU A 181 -20.40 -4.32 29.06
C GLU A 181 -19.80 -4.19 27.66
N GLY A 182 -19.06 -3.10 27.41
CA GLY A 182 -18.48 -2.81 26.10
C GLY A 182 -17.40 -3.78 25.68
N ASP A 183 -17.36 -4.07 24.37
CA ASP A 183 -16.42 -5.03 23.75
C ASP A 183 -14.96 -4.57 23.77
N PHE A 184 -14.72 -3.26 23.92
CA PHE A 184 -13.39 -2.67 23.85
C PHE A 184 -12.89 -2.26 25.24
N ASN A 185 -11.83 -2.91 25.69
CA ASN A 185 -11.08 -2.54 26.90
C ASN A 185 -9.79 -1.82 26.57
N ALA A 186 -9.04 -1.40 27.60
CA ALA A 186 -7.78 -0.70 27.46
C ALA A 186 -6.75 -1.44 26.58
N ASN A 187 -6.71 -2.77 26.61
CA ASN A 187 -5.76 -3.54 25.79
C ASN A 187 -6.13 -3.49 24.31
N HIS A 188 -7.41 -3.54 23.97
CA HIS A 188 -7.89 -3.37 22.62
C HIS A 188 -7.52 -1.97 22.06
N ILE A 189 -7.75 -0.92 22.84
CA ILE A 189 -7.43 0.47 22.46
C ILE A 189 -5.92 0.66 22.31
N LYS A 190 -5.11 0.14 23.24
CA LYS A 190 -3.63 0.16 23.12
C LYS A 190 -3.15 -0.58 21.88
N PHE A 191 -3.75 -1.71 21.56
CA PHE A 191 -3.41 -2.47 20.35
C PHE A 191 -3.75 -1.68 19.07
N LEU A 192 -4.91 -1.02 18.99
CA LEU A 192 -5.26 -0.16 17.87
C LEU A 192 -4.27 1.02 17.72
N ARG A 193 -3.88 1.67 18.83
CA ARG A 193 -2.84 2.72 18.81
C ARG A 193 -1.51 2.20 18.31
N LEU A 194 -1.11 0.99 18.74
CA LEU A 194 0.11 0.34 18.28
C LEU A 194 0.04 0.05 16.77
N MET A 195 -1.11 -0.42 16.28
CA MET A 195 -1.32 -0.67 14.85
C MET A 195 -1.21 0.58 13.99
N LEU A 196 -1.66 1.74 14.48
CA LEU A 196 -1.52 3.01 13.76
C LEU A 196 -0.09 3.56 13.79
N SER A 197 0.64 3.33 14.90
CA SER A 197 1.99 3.86 15.09
C SER A 197 3.12 2.96 14.61
N SER A 198 2.86 1.69 14.32
CA SER A 198 3.87 0.67 14.01
C SER A 198 3.49 -0.18 12.81
N GLN A 199 4.50 -0.75 12.15
CA GLN A 199 4.29 -1.69 11.03
C GLN A 199 4.03 -3.12 11.54
N PRO A 200 3.31 -3.98 10.79
CA PRO A 200 3.03 -5.36 11.17
C PRO A 200 4.27 -6.18 11.54
N GLN A 201 5.41 -5.93 10.88
CA GLN A 201 6.69 -6.59 11.14
C GLN A 201 7.25 -6.30 12.54
N ILE A 202 6.85 -5.20 13.16
CA ILE A 202 7.25 -4.82 14.53
C ILE A 202 6.25 -5.37 15.54
N ILE A 203 4.97 -5.36 15.20
CA ILE A 203 3.87 -5.79 16.09
C ILE A 203 3.89 -7.31 16.29
N SER A 204 4.33 -8.09 15.29
CA SER A 204 4.37 -9.56 15.32
C SER A 204 5.53 -10.15 16.14
N LYS A 205 6.43 -9.33 16.66
CA LYS A 205 7.54 -9.74 17.55
C LYS A 205 7.13 -9.76 19.00
#